data_1996b1d74677ef77d46a28011c678b7e
#
_entry.id   1996b1d74677ef77d46a28011c678b7e
#
_cell.length_a   1.000
_cell.length_b   1.000
_cell.length_c   1.000
_cell.angle_alpha   90.00
_cell.angle_beta   90.00
_cell.angle_gamma   90.00
#
_symmetry.space_group_name_H-M   'P 1'
#
loop_
_entity.id
_entity.type
_entity.pdbx_description
1 polymer ?
#
loop_
_entity_poly.entity_id
_entity_poly.type
_entity_poly.pdbx_seq_one_letter_code
_entity_poly.pdbx_strand_id
1 'polypeptide(L)'
;MRSPRRRDAGATLMQKVRQSNFRIALPATSANLGPAFDAAALAMDFYIRIDARPADDFSIVAKGRDQAICGQLENHLILNTYKEVLSGAGCKITPLSLRIDNDIPIGKGCGSSAAARLAGIALAVRFGRLKWTDAHIVGEASRREHHPDNASACWMGGLTVARMSGEAEAQVAVIRPKGKWPLLLAIPDQPLSTEEARRVLPAQYSRADAVTNVQNSMLLLAAFTQGRPDFLSAALDDRIHQPYRAALCPLLPCLQELKGKAGVLGAVLSGAGPSVLVFLDPRMSISRARKHINTHIANKGFTAELLETSITSRGGRP
;
A
#
# COMPACT_ATOMS: atom_id res chain seq x y z
N MET A 1 -70.80 -23.25 -23.54
CA MET A 1 -70.26 -21.93 -23.12
C MET A 1 -69.22 -22.15 -22.03
N ARG A 2 -67.96 -22.05 -22.35
CA ARG A 2 -66.81 -22.14 -21.39
C ARG A 2 -66.10 -20.80 -21.34
N SER A 3 -66.11 -20.17 -20.15
CA SER A 3 -65.47 -18.93 -19.83
C SER A 3 -63.91 -19.00 -20.04
N PRO A 4 -63.28 -17.99 -20.60
CA PRO A 4 -61.82 -17.99 -20.71
C PRO A 4 -61.18 -17.63 -19.35
N ARG A 5 -60.29 -18.53 -18.90
CA ARG A 5 -59.45 -18.33 -17.72
C ARG A 5 -58.54 -17.10 -17.91
N ARG A 6 -58.60 -16.18 -16.97
CA ARG A 6 -57.60 -15.12 -16.77
C ARG A 6 -56.25 -15.78 -16.60
N ARG A 7 -55.34 -15.56 -17.53
CA ARG A 7 -53.91 -15.89 -17.36
C ARG A 7 -53.22 -14.79 -16.57
N ASP A 8 -52.54 -15.24 -15.59
CA ASP A 8 -51.78 -14.55 -14.57
C ASP A 8 -50.92 -13.36 -15.05
N ALA A 9 -51.27 -12.19 -14.55
CA ALA A 9 -50.41 -11.01 -14.48
C ALA A 9 -49.49 -11.11 -13.23
N GLY A 10 -48.79 -12.24 -13.09
CA GLY A 10 -48.07 -12.56 -11.85
C GLY A 10 -46.62 -12.96 -12.01
N ALA A 11 -45.96 -12.67 -13.14
CA ALA A 11 -44.63 -13.18 -13.36
C ALA A 11 -43.63 -12.16 -13.96
N THR A 12 -43.76 -10.89 -13.59
CA THR A 12 -42.70 -9.92 -13.83
C THR A 12 -42.28 -9.29 -12.49
N LEU A 13 -42.17 -10.09 -11.46
CA LEU A 13 -41.25 -9.84 -10.39
C LEU A 13 -39.84 -10.11 -10.97
N MET A 14 -39.27 -9.07 -11.60
CA MET A 14 -37.85 -9.03 -11.85
C MET A 14 -37.15 -9.58 -10.60
N GLN A 15 -36.51 -10.72 -10.75
CA GLN A 15 -35.45 -11.12 -9.86
C GLN A 15 -34.50 -9.93 -9.77
N LYS A 16 -34.70 -9.03 -8.80
CA LYS A 16 -33.67 -8.19 -8.25
C LYS A 16 -32.62 -9.18 -7.75
N VAL A 17 -31.68 -9.53 -8.63
CA VAL A 17 -30.46 -10.19 -8.22
C VAL A 17 -29.95 -9.31 -7.09
N ARG A 18 -30.09 -9.79 -5.85
CA ARG A 18 -29.51 -9.15 -4.67
C ARG A 18 -28.04 -9.03 -5.01
N GLN A 19 -27.60 -7.85 -5.48
CA GLN A 19 -26.18 -7.55 -5.61
C GLN A 19 -25.64 -7.65 -4.20
N SER A 20 -25.01 -8.79 -3.93
CA SER A 20 -24.48 -9.11 -2.60
C SER A 20 -23.48 -8.03 -2.18
N ASN A 21 -23.47 -7.70 -0.90
CA ASN A 21 -22.45 -6.85 -0.30
C ASN A 21 -21.05 -7.33 -0.74
N PHE A 22 -20.17 -6.39 -0.97
CA PHE A 22 -18.78 -6.67 -1.29
C PHE A 22 -17.88 -6.15 -0.15
N ARG A 23 -17.02 -7.01 0.34
CA ARG A 23 -16.06 -6.67 1.39
C ARG A 23 -14.66 -6.88 0.87
N ILE A 24 -13.80 -5.91 1.16
CA ILE A 24 -12.39 -5.98 0.83
C ILE A 24 -11.57 -5.40 1.98
N ALA A 25 -10.42 -6.01 2.24
CA ALA A 25 -9.42 -5.50 3.16
C ALA A 25 -8.09 -5.36 2.39
N LEU A 26 -7.54 -4.17 2.39
CA LEU A 26 -6.32 -3.83 1.67
C LEU A 26 -5.25 -3.44 2.68
N PRO A 27 -4.10 -4.12 2.70
CA PRO A 27 -3.03 -3.83 3.64
C PRO A 27 -2.32 -2.51 3.31
N ALA A 28 -1.77 -1.88 4.33
CA ALA A 28 -0.76 -0.86 4.16
C ALA A 28 0.49 -1.43 3.48
N THR A 29 1.28 -0.59 2.86
CA THR A 29 2.50 -1.02 2.18
C THR A 29 3.67 -0.10 2.49
N SER A 30 4.88 -0.66 2.49
CA SER A 30 6.12 0.09 2.49
C SER A 30 6.88 -0.23 1.21
N ALA A 31 7.02 0.75 0.34
CA ALA A 31 7.68 0.62 -0.95
C ALA A 31 9.15 1.05 -0.89
N ASN A 32 9.88 0.75 -1.94
CA ASN A 32 11.30 1.06 -2.18
C ASN A 32 12.29 0.28 -1.30
N LEU A 33 12.00 0.06 -0.04
CA LEU A 33 12.79 -0.73 0.91
C LEU A 33 14.30 -0.38 0.89
N GLY A 34 14.63 0.90 0.72
CA GLY A 34 15.96 1.39 0.41
C GLY A 34 16.27 1.29 -1.09
N PRO A 35 17.12 0.38 -1.56
CA PRO A 35 17.64 0.40 -2.93
C PRO A 35 16.65 -0.08 -4.02
N ALA A 36 15.49 -0.64 -3.66
CA ALA A 36 14.54 -1.20 -4.63
C ALA A 36 13.50 -0.16 -5.11
N PHE A 37 13.97 1.04 -5.46
CA PHE A 37 13.16 2.17 -5.87
C PHE A 37 12.22 1.82 -7.03
N ASP A 38 10.92 2.14 -6.86
CA ASP A 38 9.83 1.89 -7.81
C ASP A 38 9.70 0.42 -8.26
N ALA A 39 10.35 -0.54 -7.56
CA ALA A 39 10.42 -1.94 -7.99
C ALA A 39 9.91 -2.93 -6.93
N ALA A 40 10.11 -2.67 -5.65
CA ALA A 40 9.69 -3.60 -4.61
C ALA A 40 8.98 -2.90 -3.46
N ALA A 41 8.03 -3.63 -2.86
CA ALA A 41 7.33 -3.22 -1.65
C ALA A 41 6.94 -4.43 -0.81
N LEU A 42 6.69 -4.19 0.48
CA LEU A 42 6.10 -5.18 1.38
C LEU A 42 4.73 -4.73 1.87
N ALA A 43 3.84 -5.69 2.08
CA ALA A 43 2.55 -5.49 2.72
C ALA A 43 2.70 -5.59 4.24
N MET A 44 2.12 -4.63 4.97
CA MET A 44 2.15 -4.54 6.43
C MET A 44 0.80 -4.92 7.05
N ASP A 45 0.82 -5.52 8.24
CA ASP A 45 -0.36 -6.10 8.89
C ASP A 45 -1.25 -5.05 9.59
N PHE A 46 -1.64 -4.00 8.86
CA PHE A 46 -2.72 -3.08 9.18
C PHE A 46 -3.39 -2.60 7.90
N TYR A 47 -4.69 -2.26 7.96
CA TYR A 47 -5.55 -2.32 6.76
C TYR A 47 -6.49 -1.12 6.66
N ILE A 48 -6.92 -0.85 5.42
CA ILE A 48 -8.22 -0.24 5.17
C ILE A 48 -9.22 -1.35 4.82
N ARG A 49 -10.37 -1.36 5.49
CA ARG A 49 -11.45 -2.33 5.28
C ARG A 49 -12.67 -1.59 4.75
N ILE A 50 -13.26 -2.12 3.71
CA ILE A 50 -14.40 -1.51 3.03
C ILE A 50 -15.51 -2.53 2.90
N ASP A 51 -16.71 -2.17 3.38
CA ASP A 51 -17.96 -2.87 3.12
C ASP A 51 -18.81 -1.98 2.19
N ALA A 52 -19.07 -2.46 0.97
CA ALA A 52 -19.77 -1.74 -0.07
C ALA A 52 -21.07 -2.45 -0.44
N ARG A 53 -22.14 -1.68 -0.63
CA ARG A 53 -23.43 -2.16 -1.11
C ARG A 53 -24.02 -1.18 -2.11
N PRO A 54 -24.80 -1.66 -3.11
CA PRO A 54 -25.61 -0.79 -3.95
C PRO A 54 -26.60 0.02 -3.12
N ALA A 55 -26.80 1.26 -3.52
CA ALA A 55 -27.71 2.22 -2.89
C ALA A 55 -28.36 3.11 -3.96
N ASP A 56 -29.32 3.93 -3.56
CA ASP A 56 -29.93 4.90 -4.46
C ASP A 56 -29.00 6.09 -4.71
N ASP A 57 -28.23 6.49 -3.67
CA ASP A 57 -27.25 7.55 -3.72
C ASP A 57 -25.89 7.11 -3.14
N PHE A 58 -24.82 7.81 -3.52
CA PHE A 58 -23.51 7.61 -2.92
C PHE A 58 -23.50 8.10 -1.47
N SER A 59 -22.99 7.27 -0.57
CA SER A 59 -22.80 7.62 0.83
C SER A 59 -21.56 6.94 1.42
N ILE A 60 -20.94 7.60 2.40
CA ILE A 60 -19.77 7.07 3.10
C ILE A 60 -19.97 7.25 4.61
N VAL A 61 -19.68 6.19 5.35
CA VAL A 61 -19.50 6.23 6.80
C VAL A 61 -18.09 5.70 7.08
N ALA A 62 -17.24 6.53 7.65
CA ALA A 62 -15.86 6.17 7.96
C ALA A 62 -15.61 6.15 9.47
N LYS A 63 -14.66 5.33 9.89
CA LYS A 63 -14.09 5.29 11.24
C LYS A 63 -12.59 4.95 11.17
N GLY A 64 -11.90 5.07 12.30
CA GLY A 64 -10.46 4.81 12.40
C GLY A 64 -9.62 6.06 12.12
N ARG A 65 -8.40 5.85 11.58
CA ARG A 65 -7.48 6.94 11.27
C ARG A 65 -8.02 7.82 10.15
N ASP A 66 -7.73 9.12 10.23
CA ASP A 66 -8.08 10.11 9.21
C ASP A 66 -9.57 10.07 8.82
N GLN A 67 -10.44 9.76 9.80
CA GLN A 67 -11.89 9.58 9.62
C GLN A 67 -12.53 10.75 8.87
N ALA A 68 -12.13 11.98 9.15
CA ALA A 68 -12.67 13.17 8.49
C ALA A 68 -12.39 13.18 6.98
N ILE A 69 -11.20 12.73 6.56
CA ILE A 69 -10.81 12.62 5.14
C ILE A 69 -11.51 11.43 4.51
N CYS A 70 -11.48 10.27 5.17
CA CYS A 70 -12.11 9.05 4.66
C CYS A 70 -13.64 9.16 4.56
N GLY A 71 -14.28 10.05 5.30
CA GLY A 71 -15.73 10.25 5.32
C GLY A 71 -16.24 11.31 4.34
N GLN A 72 -15.36 12.09 3.71
CA GLN A 72 -15.76 13.07 2.71
C GLN A 72 -16.25 12.40 1.45
N LEU A 73 -17.41 12.83 0.94
CA LEU A 73 -17.95 12.30 -0.31
C LEU A 73 -17.35 12.99 -1.54
N GLU A 74 -17.04 14.27 -1.39
CA GLU A 74 -16.46 15.09 -2.46
C GLU A 74 -14.98 14.73 -2.67
N ASN A 75 -14.58 14.59 -3.94
CA ASN A 75 -13.21 14.24 -4.35
C ASN A 75 -12.65 12.95 -3.73
N HIS A 76 -13.53 12.04 -3.29
CA HIS A 76 -13.13 10.82 -2.61
C HIS A 76 -12.43 9.85 -3.58
N LEU A 77 -11.16 9.56 -3.33
CA LEU A 77 -10.30 8.82 -4.26
C LEU A 77 -10.83 7.43 -4.65
N ILE A 78 -11.43 6.70 -3.69
CA ILE A 78 -12.06 5.39 -3.97
C ILE A 78 -13.21 5.55 -4.94
N LEU A 79 -14.13 6.49 -4.69
CA LEU A 79 -15.31 6.69 -5.54
C LEU A 79 -14.96 7.29 -6.89
N ASN A 80 -13.99 8.19 -6.95
CA ASN A 80 -13.51 8.76 -8.21
C ASN A 80 -12.91 7.66 -9.08
N THR A 81 -12.01 6.83 -8.52
CA THR A 81 -11.42 5.69 -9.23
C THR A 81 -12.50 4.70 -9.69
N TYR A 82 -13.47 4.38 -8.84
CA TYR A 82 -14.61 3.52 -9.18
C TYR A 82 -15.39 4.05 -10.39
N LYS A 83 -15.76 5.33 -10.37
CA LYS A 83 -16.51 5.98 -11.45
C LYS A 83 -15.72 6.03 -12.76
N GLU A 84 -14.45 6.41 -12.68
CA GLU A 84 -13.57 6.51 -13.86
C GLU A 84 -13.35 5.17 -14.54
N VAL A 85 -13.10 4.09 -13.76
CA VAL A 85 -12.93 2.74 -14.31
C VAL A 85 -14.21 2.25 -15.00
N LEU A 86 -15.38 2.45 -14.38
CA LEU A 86 -16.66 2.06 -15.00
C LEU A 86 -16.96 2.89 -16.26
N SER A 87 -16.71 4.20 -16.22
CA SER A 87 -16.89 5.06 -17.39
C SER A 87 -15.97 4.63 -18.52
N GLY A 88 -14.69 4.38 -18.25
CA GLY A 88 -13.73 3.90 -19.24
C GLY A 88 -14.09 2.53 -19.83
N ALA A 89 -14.77 1.69 -19.06
CA ALA A 89 -15.28 0.39 -19.51
C ALA A 89 -16.67 0.46 -20.17
N GLY A 90 -17.26 1.65 -20.34
CA GLY A 90 -18.62 1.81 -20.88
C GLY A 90 -19.73 1.24 -20.00
N CYS A 91 -19.46 1.04 -18.71
CA CYS A 91 -20.40 0.43 -17.76
C CYS A 91 -21.24 1.49 -17.03
N LYS A 92 -22.48 1.13 -16.71
CA LYS A 92 -23.35 1.98 -15.87
C LYS A 92 -22.76 2.13 -14.47
N ILE A 93 -22.68 3.36 -13.99
CA ILE A 93 -22.25 3.66 -12.62
C ILE A 93 -23.44 3.43 -11.69
N THR A 94 -23.30 2.45 -10.78
CA THR A 94 -24.29 2.18 -9.72
C THR A 94 -23.83 2.92 -8.47
N PRO A 95 -24.67 3.77 -7.83
CA PRO A 95 -24.31 4.38 -6.56
C PRO A 95 -24.08 3.33 -5.46
N LEU A 96 -23.13 3.62 -4.57
CA LEU A 96 -22.71 2.72 -3.50
C LEU A 96 -22.79 3.40 -2.14
N SER A 97 -23.24 2.68 -1.13
CA SER A 97 -23.05 3.02 0.28
C SER A 97 -21.80 2.29 0.78
N LEU A 98 -20.80 3.05 1.24
CA LEU A 98 -19.52 2.55 1.74
C LEU A 98 -19.44 2.67 3.26
N ARG A 99 -18.97 1.62 3.92
CA ARG A 99 -18.46 1.68 5.29
C ARG A 99 -16.97 1.45 5.24
N ILE A 100 -16.20 2.40 5.74
CA ILE A 100 -14.74 2.40 5.72
C ILE A 100 -14.21 2.33 7.15
N ASP A 101 -13.33 1.37 7.42
CA ASP A 101 -12.57 1.24 8.66
C ASP A 101 -11.09 1.33 8.30
N ASN A 102 -10.44 2.45 8.64
CA ASN A 102 -9.10 2.77 8.17
C ASN A 102 -8.07 2.76 9.30
N ASP A 103 -7.07 1.88 9.19
CA ASP A 103 -5.89 1.88 10.06
C ASP A 103 -4.67 2.56 9.40
N ILE A 104 -4.74 2.87 8.08
CA ILE A 104 -3.59 3.34 7.29
C ILE A 104 -3.45 4.86 7.39
N PRO A 105 -2.33 5.41 7.90
CA PRO A 105 -2.09 6.84 7.93
C PRO A 105 -2.03 7.44 6.51
N ILE A 106 -2.80 8.48 6.26
CA ILE A 106 -2.87 9.14 4.94
C ILE A 106 -1.69 10.12 4.77
N GLY A 107 -1.03 10.10 3.60
CA GLY A 107 0.08 11.01 3.28
C GLY A 107 1.36 10.75 4.07
N LYS A 108 1.52 9.54 4.63
CA LYS A 108 2.67 9.16 5.48
C LYS A 108 3.59 8.10 4.87
N GLY A 109 3.49 7.82 3.57
CA GLY A 109 4.32 6.80 2.91
C GLY A 109 3.90 5.36 3.20
N CYS A 110 2.64 5.14 3.62
CA CYS A 110 2.09 3.82 3.96
C CYS A 110 1.23 3.21 2.86
N GLY A 111 1.32 3.70 1.63
CA GLY A 111 0.58 3.17 0.48
C GLY A 111 -0.92 3.45 0.49
N SER A 112 -1.39 4.45 1.25
CA SER A 112 -2.83 4.78 1.36
C SER A 112 -3.47 5.14 0.02
N SER A 113 -2.75 5.83 -0.87
CA SER A 113 -3.22 6.16 -2.23
C SER A 113 -3.43 4.89 -3.07
N ALA A 114 -2.44 4.01 -3.12
CA ALA A 114 -2.54 2.74 -3.84
C ALA A 114 -3.68 1.86 -3.30
N ALA A 115 -3.85 1.79 -1.98
CA ALA A 115 -4.96 1.06 -1.36
C ALA A 115 -6.32 1.66 -1.75
N ALA A 116 -6.46 3.00 -1.76
CA ALA A 116 -7.69 3.66 -2.18
C ALA A 116 -8.01 3.42 -3.67
N ARG A 117 -7.00 3.50 -4.55
CA ARG A 117 -7.17 3.21 -5.98
C ARG A 117 -7.55 1.75 -6.22
N LEU A 118 -6.85 0.80 -5.58
CA LEU A 118 -7.18 -0.62 -5.66
C LEU A 118 -8.59 -0.91 -5.15
N ALA A 119 -9.02 -0.23 -4.07
CA ALA A 119 -10.39 -0.34 -3.60
C ALA A 119 -11.40 0.10 -4.68
N GLY A 120 -11.20 1.27 -5.29
CA GLY A 120 -12.04 1.77 -6.36
C GLY A 120 -12.09 0.83 -7.57
N ILE A 121 -10.93 0.30 -7.99
CA ILE A 121 -10.82 -0.68 -9.07
C ILE A 121 -11.56 -1.97 -8.71
N ALA A 122 -11.36 -2.52 -7.51
CA ALA A 122 -12.01 -3.74 -7.05
C ALA A 122 -13.55 -3.59 -7.01
N LEU A 123 -14.04 -2.42 -6.57
CA LEU A 123 -15.46 -2.06 -6.62
C LEU A 123 -15.97 -2.03 -8.08
N ALA A 124 -15.20 -1.43 -9.00
CA ALA A 124 -15.57 -1.36 -10.40
C ALA A 124 -15.60 -2.75 -11.05
N VAL A 125 -14.58 -3.58 -10.79
CA VAL A 125 -14.55 -4.97 -11.25
C VAL A 125 -15.76 -5.75 -10.72
N ARG A 126 -16.09 -5.59 -9.44
CA ARG A 126 -17.20 -6.29 -8.80
C ARG A 126 -18.55 -5.84 -9.33
N PHE A 127 -18.86 -4.55 -9.30
CA PHE A 127 -20.18 -4.01 -9.64
C PHE A 127 -20.37 -3.80 -11.15
N GLY A 128 -19.29 -3.56 -11.90
CA GLY A 128 -19.27 -3.54 -13.37
C GLY A 128 -19.19 -4.92 -14.00
N ARG A 129 -18.95 -5.98 -13.20
CA ARG A 129 -18.74 -7.36 -13.68
C ARG A 129 -17.60 -7.47 -14.70
N LEU A 130 -16.54 -6.70 -14.50
CA LEU A 130 -15.39 -6.71 -15.37
C LEU A 130 -14.58 -8.00 -15.17
N LYS A 131 -14.08 -8.56 -16.26
CA LYS A 131 -13.28 -9.80 -16.24
C LYS A 131 -11.78 -9.46 -16.23
N TRP A 132 -11.35 -8.71 -15.22
CA TRP A 132 -9.96 -8.30 -15.09
C TRP A 132 -9.15 -9.34 -14.33
N THR A 133 -7.91 -9.55 -14.79
CA THR A 133 -6.91 -10.37 -14.10
C THR A 133 -6.24 -9.57 -12.97
N ASP A 134 -5.56 -10.25 -12.04
CA ASP A 134 -4.74 -9.58 -11.03
C ASP A 134 -3.68 -8.69 -11.68
N ALA A 135 -3.05 -9.14 -12.77
CA ALA A 135 -2.07 -8.37 -13.53
C ALA A 135 -2.65 -7.05 -14.05
N HIS A 136 -3.89 -7.08 -14.57
CA HIS A 136 -4.58 -5.88 -15.05
C HIS A 136 -5.01 -4.97 -13.89
N ILE A 137 -5.53 -5.52 -12.79
CA ILE A 137 -5.94 -4.74 -11.62
C ILE A 137 -4.73 -4.00 -11.02
N VAL A 138 -3.62 -4.70 -10.83
CA VAL A 138 -2.36 -4.10 -10.35
C VAL A 138 -1.83 -3.09 -11.36
N GLY A 139 -1.84 -3.44 -12.65
CA GLY A 139 -1.37 -2.57 -13.73
C GLY A 139 -2.16 -1.26 -13.81
N GLU A 140 -3.49 -1.31 -13.73
CA GLU A 140 -4.35 -0.13 -13.76
C GLU A 140 -4.13 0.77 -12.52
N ALA A 141 -3.96 0.18 -11.34
CA ALA A 141 -3.59 0.95 -10.14
C ALA A 141 -2.21 1.59 -10.29
N SER A 142 -1.23 0.84 -10.82
CA SER A 142 0.14 1.28 -11.04
C SER A 142 0.25 2.41 -12.05
N ARG A 143 -0.53 2.33 -13.14
CA ARG A 143 -0.61 3.40 -14.16
C ARG A 143 -1.06 4.73 -13.53
N ARG A 144 -2.00 4.68 -12.59
CA ARG A 144 -2.50 5.85 -11.86
C ARG A 144 -1.54 6.37 -10.79
N GLU A 145 -0.69 5.50 -10.26
CA GLU A 145 0.34 5.86 -9.27
C GLU A 145 1.68 6.20 -9.93
N HIS A 146 1.88 5.84 -11.21
CA HIS A 146 3.14 5.94 -11.97
C HIS A 146 4.25 5.00 -11.50
N HIS A 147 3.94 4.03 -10.63
CA HIS A 147 4.87 2.98 -10.16
C HIS A 147 4.08 1.76 -9.63
N PRO A 148 4.64 0.53 -9.79
CA PRO A 148 3.89 -0.70 -9.49
C PRO A 148 4.05 -1.24 -8.06
N ASP A 149 5.00 -0.74 -7.29
CA ASP A 149 5.46 -1.30 -6.04
C ASP A 149 4.35 -1.38 -4.96
N ASN A 150 3.76 -0.24 -4.56
CA ASN A 150 2.68 -0.22 -3.57
C ASN A 150 1.45 -1.00 -4.03
N ALA A 151 1.04 -0.82 -5.29
CA ALA A 151 -0.13 -1.50 -5.84
C ALA A 151 0.04 -3.02 -5.82
N SER A 152 1.22 -3.52 -6.21
CA SER A 152 1.51 -4.95 -6.21
C SER A 152 1.50 -5.56 -4.80
N ALA A 153 2.17 -4.93 -3.83
CA ALA A 153 2.19 -5.43 -2.46
C ALA A 153 0.82 -5.35 -1.80
N CYS A 154 0.09 -4.27 -2.01
CA CYS A 154 -1.25 -4.08 -1.48
C CYS A 154 -2.24 -5.12 -2.02
N TRP A 155 -2.17 -5.45 -3.33
CA TRP A 155 -3.07 -6.41 -3.94
C TRP A 155 -2.69 -7.86 -3.67
N MET A 156 -1.40 -8.19 -3.78
CA MET A 156 -0.92 -9.57 -3.72
C MET A 156 -0.55 -10.04 -2.30
N GLY A 157 -0.20 -9.10 -1.41
CA GLY A 157 0.38 -9.41 -0.09
C GLY A 157 1.85 -9.86 -0.19
N GLY A 158 2.51 -9.97 0.97
CA GLY A 158 3.91 -10.40 1.06
C GLY A 158 4.90 -9.30 0.69
N LEU A 159 6.10 -9.73 0.29
CA LEU A 159 7.07 -8.90 -0.40
C LEU A 159 6.86 -9.09 -1.90
N THR A 160 6.69 -8.02 -2.64
CA THR A 160 6.52 -8.08 -4.10
C THR A 160 7.64 -7.37 -4.82
N VAL A 161 8.00 -7.93 -5.98
CA VAL A 161 8.82 -7.26 -6.99
C VAL A 161 7.95 -7.12 -8.22
N ALA A 162 7.85 -5.92 -8.75
CA ALA A 162 6.94 -5.62 -9.85
C ALA A 162 7.56 -4.70 -10.89
N ARG A 163 7.13 -4.87 -12.13
CA ARG A 163 7.40 -3.94 -13.23
C ARG A 163 6.16 -3.78 -14.09
N MET A 164 6.05 -2.66 -14.77
CA MET A 164 5.05 -2.51 -15.83
C MET A 164 5.48 -3.34 -17.05
N SER A 165 4.54 -4.09 -17.62
CA SER A 165 4.74 -4.88 -18.85
C SER A 165 3.94 -4.38 -20.03
N GLY A 166 3.06 -3.41 -19.79
CA GLY A 166 2.21 -2.72 -20.75
C GLY A 166 1.63 -1.46 -20.10
N GLU A 167 0.72 -0.77 -20.80
CA GLU A 167 0.13 0.48 -20.31
C GLU A 167 -0.65 0.27 -18.99
N ALA A 168 -1.44 -0.80 -18.89
CA ALA A 168 -2.22 -1.15 -17.72
C ALA A 168 -2.02 -2.62 -17.31
N GLU A 169 -0.82 -3.14 -17.50
CA GLU A 169 -0.45 -4.51 -17.15
C GLU A 169 0.83 -4.49 -16.33
N ALA A 170 0.86 -5.26 -15.25
CA ALA A 170 2.02 -5.41 -14.40
C ALA A 170 2.45 -6.88 -14.28
N GLN A 171 3.74 -7.12 -14.34
CA GLN A 171 4.33 -8.39 -13.93
C GLN A 171 4.73 -8.31 -12.47
N VAL A 172 4.23 -9.23 -11.66
CA VAL A 172 4.46 -9.25 -10.21
C VAL A 172 4.99 -10.61 -9.79
N ALA A 173 6.14 -10.59 -9.12
CA ALA A 173 6.65 -11.74 -8.39
C ALA A 173 6.35 -11.55 -6.89
N VAL A 174 5.70 -12.53 -6.27
CA VAL A 174 5.40 -12.53 -4.84
C VAL A 174 6.43 -13.39 -4.12
N ILE A 175 7.14 -12.78 -3.20
CA ILE A 175 8.13 -13.44 -2.34
C ILE A 175 7.50 -13.62 -0.95
N ARG A 176 7.58 -14.83 -0.43
CA ARG A 176 7.26 -15.12 0.98
C ARG A 176 8.57 -15.14 1.76
N PRO A 177 8.85 -14.10 2.57
CA PRO A 177 10.10 -14.02 3.30
C PRO A 177 10.28 -15.22 4.24
N LYS A 178 11.45 -15.82 4.20
CA LYS A 178 11.81 -16.87 5.18
C LYS A 178 12.18 -16.24 6.52
N GLY A 179 11.78 -16.89 7.61
CA GLY A 179 12.06 -16.43 8.97
C GLY A 179 11.08 -15.36 9.46
N LYS A 180 11.47 -14.70 10.55
CA LYS A 180 10.68 -13.63 11.18
C LYS A 180 11.32 -12.30 10.87
N TRP A 181 10.49 -11.33 10.52
CA TRP A 181 10.90 -9.97 10.18
C TRP A 181 10.10 -8.97 11.02
N PRO A 182 10.47 -8.77 12.29
CA PRO A 182 9.80 -7.77 13.13
C PRO A 182 10.12 -6.37 12.62
N LEU A 183 9.09 -5.54 12.55
CA LEU A 183 9.12 -4.22 11.97
C LEU A 183 8.60 -3.19 12.97
N LEU A 184 9.21 -2.00 12.97
CA LEU A 184 8.65 -0.80 13.55
C LEU A 184 8.51 0.26 12.47
N LEU A 185 7.34 0.86 12.38
CA LEU A 185 7.11 2.03 11.53
C LEU A 185 7.12 3.27 12.39
N ALA A 186 8.06 4.17 12.15
CA ALA A 186 8.12 5.48 12.81
C ALA A 186 7.40 6.51 11.93
N ILE A 187 6.30 7.06 12.42
CA ILE A 187 5.38 7.94 11.69
C ILE A 187 5.47 9.34 12.30
N PRO A 188 6.08 10.32 11.62
CA PRO A 188 6.09 11.71 12.07
C PRO A 188 4.75 12.40 11.82
N ASP A 189 4.49 13.50 12.54
CA ASP A 189 3.21 14.22 12.45
C ASP A 189 3.00 14.92 11.10
N GLN A 190 4.07 15.41 10.48
CA GLN A 190 3.95 16.13 9.20
C GLN A 190 3.80 15.17 8.02
N PRO A 191 2.85 15.39 7.10
CA PRO A 191 2.76 14.65 5.86
C PRO A 191 3.83 15.10 4.85
N LEU A 192 4.11 14.27 3.86
CA LEU A 192 4.95 14.60 2.72
C LEU A 192 4.26 14.09 1.44
N SER A 193 4.12 14.97 0.44
CA SER A 193 3.56 14.55 -0.84
C SER A 193 4.57 13.76 -1.66
N THR A 194 4.08 12.74 -2.39
CA THR A 194 4.92 11.94 -3.30
C THR A 194 5.54 12.82 -4.39
N GLU A 195 4.81 13.83 -4.84
CA GLU A 195 5.29 14.77 -5.86
C GLU A 195 6.49 15.58 -5.35
N GLU A 196 6.40 16.15 -4.15
CA GLU A 196 7.50 16.87 -3.51
C GLU A 196 8.72 15.98 -3.32
N ALA A 197 8.52 14.75 -2.82
CA ALA A 197 9.58 13.78 -2.63
C ALA A 197 10.22 13.30 -3.95
N ARG A 198 9.53 13.42 -5.10
CA ARG A 198 10.09 13.11 -6.42
C ARG A 198 10.85 14.29 -7.03
N ARG A 199 10.46 15.54 -6.76
CA ARG A 199 11.14 16.73 -7.29
C ARG A 199 12.60 16.86 -6.87
N VAL A 200 12.97 16.33 -5.71
CA VAL A 200 14.35 16.40 -5.22
C VAL A 200 15.27 15.35 -5.83
N LEU A 201 14.75 14.42 -6.62
CA LEU A 201 15.55 13.39 -7.26
C LEU A 201 16.29 13.96 -8.48
N PRO A 202 17.58 13.60 -8.67
CA PRO A 202 18.32 14.03 -9.83
C PRO A 202 17.81 13.35 -11.11
N ALA A 203 17.99 14.02 -12.24
CA ALA A 203 17.63 13.45 -13.55
C ALA A 203 18.62 12.34 -14.01
N GLN A 204 19.81 12.26 -13.43
CA GLN A 204 20.86 11.33 -13.81
C GLN A 204 21.60 10.82 -12.57
N TYR A 205 22.10 9.59 -12.65
CA TYR A 205 22.91 8.95 -11.61
C TYR A 205 24.24 8.50 -12.19
N SER A 206 25.27 8.44 -11.34
CA SER A 206 26.54 7.88 -11.76
C SER A 206 26.42 6.38 -12.05
N ARG A 207 27.25 5.85 -12.95
CA ARG A 207 27.33 4.40 -13.17
C ARG A 207 27.68 3.64 -11.89
N ALA A 208 28.53 4.22 -11.05
CA ALA A 208 28.92 3.61 -9.78
C ALA A 208 27.73 3.48 -8.83
N ASP A 209 26.94 4.55 -8.68
CA ASP A 209 25.73 4.54 -7.84
C ASP A 209 24.68 3.56 -8.38
N ALA A 210 24.47 3.54 -9.69
CA ALA A 210 23.54 2.61 -10.32
C ALA A 210 23.94 1.14 -10.09
N VAL A 211 25.23 0.81 -10.26
CA VAL A 211 25.75 -0.54 -10.00
C VAL A 211 25.62 -0.91 -8.53
N THR A 212 26.03 -0.03 -7.61
CA THR A 212 25.89 -0.26 -6.17
C THR A 212 24.42 -0.51 -5.79
N ASN A 213 23.52 0.29 -6.33
CA ASN A 213 22.07 0.16 -6.03
C ASN A 213 21.50 -1.17 -6.55
N VAL A 214 21.92 -1.63 -7.74
CA VAL A 214 21.52 -2.95 -8.27
C VAL A 214 22.05 -4.07 -7.37
N GLN A 215 23.33 -4.02 -6.96
CA GLN A 215 23.92 -5.01 -6.04
C GLN A 215 23.15 -5.09 -4.73
N ASN A 216 22.83 -3.94 -4.13
CA ASN A 216 22.10 -3.85 -2.88
C ASN A 216 20.65 -4.33 -3.02
N SER A 217 19.97 -4.04 -4.14
CA SER A 217 18.63 -4.54 -4.43
C SER A 217 18.62 -6.07 -4.54
N MET A 218 19.60 -6.68 -5.22
CA MET A 218 19.72 -8.13 -5.31
C MET A 218 20.01 -8.77 -3.96
N LEU A 219 20.89 -8.16 -3.15
CA LEU A 219 21.21 -8.63 -1.80
C LEU A 219 20.00 -8.52 -0.86
N LEU A 220 19.18 -7.47 -1.01
CA LEU A 220 17.91 -7.30 -0.29
C LEU A 220 16.97 -8.47 -0.55
N LEU A 221 16.76 -8.84 -1.81
CA LEU A 221 15.92 -9.98 -2.18
C LEU A 221 16.48 -11.30 -1.65
N ALA A 222 17.81 -11.49 -1.72
CA ALA A 222 18.48 -12.66 -1.15
C ALA A 222 18.29 -12.74 0.37
N ALA A 223 18.36 -11.62 1.09
CA ALA A 223 18.11 -11.56 2.53
C ALA A 223 16.73 -12.13 2.88
N PHE A 224 15.68 -11.69 2.22
CA PHE A 224 14.32 -12.14 2.47
C PHE A 224 14.08 -13.60 2.03
N THR A 225 14.55 -13.97 0.84
CA THR A 225 14.30 -15.31 0.29
C THR A 225 15.05 -16.40 1.03
N GLN A 226 16.21 -16.08 1.59
CA GLN A 226 17.04 -17.02 2.35
C GLN A 226 16.83 -16.95 3.87
N GLY A 227 16.15 -15.90 4.37
CA GLY A 227 16.00 -15.68 5.82
C GLY A 227 17.31 -15.22 6.48
N ARG A 228 18.08 -14.36 5.79
CA ARG A 228 19.41 -13.88 6.20
C ARG A 228 19.36 -12.41 6.63
N PRO A 229 18.95 -12.12 7.87
CA PRO A 229 18.87 -10.73 8.38
C PRO A 229 20.26 -10.07 8.45
N ASP A 230 21.34 -10.81 8.51
CA ASP A 230 22.70 -10.30 8.45
C ASP A 230 23.04 -9.60 7.10
N PHE A 231 22.44 -10.03 6.01
CA PHE A 231 22.60 -9.34 4.71
C PHE A 231 21.89 -8.00 4.67
N LEU A 232 20.80 -7.85 5.45
CA LEU A 232 19.94 -6.69 5.37
C LEU A 232 20.67 -5.39 5.72
N SER A 233 21.59 -5.45 6.68
CA SER A 233 22.35 -4.27 7.10
C SER A 233 23.13 -3.61 5.95
N ALA A 234 23.74 -4.38 5.06
CA ALA A 234 24.41 -3.86 3.87
C ALA A 234 23.40 -3.55 2.75
N ALA A 235 22.40 -4.42 2.58
CA ALA A 235 21.44 -4.34 1.49
C ALA A 235 20.52 -3.11 1.54
N LEU A 236 20.37 -2.45 2.70
CA LEU A 236 19.49 -1.27 2.83
C LEU A 236 20.17 0.05 2.42
N ASP A 237 21.44 0.02 1.99
CA ASP A 237 22.14 1.21 1.50
C ASP A 237 21.62 1.59 0.11
N ASP A 238 21.05 2.77 0.00
CA ASP A 238 20.43 3.28 -1.22
C ASP A 238 21.21 4.45 -1.79
N ARG A 239 21.33 4.50 -3.12
CA ARG A 239 22.01 5.56 -3.88
C ARG A 239 21.07 6.36 -4.77
N ILE A 240 19.78 5.95 -4.85
CA ILE A 240 18.86 6.49 -5.85
C ILE A 240 17.91 7.54 -5.27
N HIS A 241 17.36 7.33 -4.07
CA HIS A 241 16.33 8.26 -3.59
C HIS A 241 16.54 8.76 -2.16
N GLN A 242 16.94 7.91 -1.21
CA GLN A 242 17.04 8.31 0.21
C GLN A 242 18.05 9.43 0.47
N PRO A 243 19.24 9.45 -0.16
CA PRO A 243 20.19 10.54 0.04
C PRO A 243 19.61 11.91 -0.30
N TYR A 244 18.80 11.98 -1.35
CA TYR A 244 18.18 13.23 -1.82
C TYR A 244 16.93 13.61 -1.01
N ARG A 245 16.23 12.63 -0.45
CA ARG A 245 15.04 12.84 0.39
C ARG A 245 15.36 13.08 1.86
N ALA A 246 16.60 12.86 2.30
CA ALA A 246 17.00 12.97 3.70
C ALA A 246 16.70 14.36 4.30
N ALA A 247 16.85 15.43 3.53
CA ALA A 247 16.53 16.79 3.96
C ALA A 247 15.02 17.00 4.21
N LEU A 248 14.15 16.31 3.45
CA LEU A 248 12.71 16.34 3.63
C LEU A 248 12.23 15.38 4.73
N CYS A 249 13.04 14.40 5.06
CA CYS A 249 12.71 13.31 5.99
C CYS A 249 13.81 13.18 7.08
N PRO A 250 13.99 14.17 7.96
CA PRO A 250 15.11 14.20 8.91
C PRO A 250 15.06 13.07 9.94
N LEU A 251 13.92 12.41 10.11
CA LEU A 251 13.79 11.22 10.94
C LEU A 251 14.59 10.03 10.36
N LEU A 252 14.81 9.97 9.03
CA LEU A 252 15.57 8.88 8.40
C LEU A 252 17.03 8.86 8.86
N PRO A 253 17.85 9.91 8.67
CA PRO A 253 19.24 9.88 9.13
C PRO A 253 19.35 9.69 10.64
N CYS A 254 18.42 10.25 11.43
CA CYS A 254 18.35 10.02 12.86
C CYS A 254 18.22 8.53 13.20
N LEU A 255 17.32 7.81 12.54
CA LEU A 255 17.10 6.38 12.78
C LEU A 255 18.20 5.49 12.18
N GLN A 256 18.86 5.92 11.11
CA GLN A 256 20.01 5.23 10.53
C GLN A 256 21.23 5.20 11.46
N GLU A 257 21.39 6.16 12.37
CA GLU A 257 22.42 6.15 13.43
C GLU A 257 22.30 4.94 14.39
N LEU A 258 21.13 4.31 14.44
CA LEU A 258 20.85 3.14 15.28
C LEU A 258 21.23 1.81 14.63
N LYS A 259 21.66 1.80 13.38
CA LYS A 259 22.08 0.59 12.66
C LYS A 259 23.12 -0.19 13.46
N GLY A 260 22.87 -1.47 13.71
CA GLY A 260 23.69 -2.35 14.52
C GLY A 260 23.58 -2.14 16.03
N LYS A 261 22.75 -1.22 16.51
CA LYS A 261 22.53 -0.93 17.93
C LYS A 261 21.15 -1.39 18.37
N ALA A 262 21.01 -1.86 19.59
CA ALA A 262 19.75 -2.23 20.25
C ALA A 262 18.82 -3.14 19.40
N GLY A 263 19.37 -3.96 18.52
CA GLY A 263 18.60 -4.87 17.65
C GLY A 263 18.09 -4.23 16.37
N VAL A 264 18.50 -3.00 16.03
CA VAL A 264 18.16 -2.36 14.76
C VAL A 264 19.09 -2.89 13.66
N LEU A 265 18.53 -3.59 12.67
CA LEU A 265 19.26 -4.06 11.49
C LEU A 265 19.49 -2.93 10.49
N GLY A 266 18.51 -2.04 10.37
CA GLY A 266 18.57 -0.85 9.53
C GLY A 266 17.25 -0.12 9.47
N ALA A 267 17.27 1.06 8.89
CA ALA A 267 16.11 1.94 8.73
C ALA A 267 16.08 2.52 7.31
N VAL A 268 14.89 2.53 6.71
CA VAL A 268 14.65 3.03 5.35
C VAL A 268 13.39 3.87 5.29
N LEU A 269 13.26 4.76 4.32
CA LEU A 269 11.99 5.43 4.06
C LEU A 269 10.92 4.42 3.68
N SER A 270 9.72 4.60 4.20
CA SER A 270 8.54 3.90 3.75
C SER A 270 7.97 4.66 2.55
N GLY A 271 8.08 4.09 1.36
CA GLY A 271 7.68 4.74 0.11
C GLY A 271 8.44 6.04 -0.16
N ALA A 272 7.71 7.13 -0.33
CA ALA A 272 8.30 8.46 -0.50
C ALA A 272 8.72 9.11 0.83
N GLY A 273 8.34 8.53 1.96
CA GLY A 273 8.40 9.12 3.29
C GLY A 273 7.05 9.78 3.66
N PRO A 274 6.96 10.53 4.75
CA PRO A 274 8.03 10.81 5.72
C PRO A 274 8.26 9.69 6.75
N SER A 275 7.41 8.64 6.77
CA SER A 275 7.59 7.52 7.69
C SER A 275 8.86 6.74 7.38
N VAL A 276 9.44 6.17 8.43
CA VAL A 276 10.64 5.36 8.36
C VAL A 276 10.32 3.95 8.86
N LEU A 277 10.60 2.97 8.01
CA LEU A 277 10.48 1.55 8.36
C LEU A 277 11.80 1.09 8.97
N VAL A 278 11.74 0.54 10.18
CA VAL A 278 12.87 0.01 10.92
C VAL A 278 12.78 -1.51 10.96
N PHE A 279 13.80 -2.19 10.47
CA PHE A 279 13.95 -3.63 10.54
C PHE A 279 14.67 -4.02 11.83
N LEU A 280 14.07 -4.96 12.57
CA LEU A 280 14.62 -5.41 13.84
C LEU A 280 15.14 -6.84 13.76
N ASP A 281 16.17 -7.14 14.56
CA ASP A 281 16.69 -8.49 14.73
C ASP A 281 15.63 -9.37 15.42
N PRO A 282 15.17 -10.46 14.77
CA PRO A 282 14.15 -11.34 15.34
C PRO A 282 14.56 -12.04 16.65
N ARG A 283 15.86 -12.00 17.01
CA ARG A 283 16.38 -12.56 18.27
C ARG A 283 16.28 -11.56 19.44
N MET A 284 15.95 -10.30 19.15
CA MET A 284 15.88 -9.23 20.15
C MET A 284 14.44 -8.92 20.56
N SER A 285 14.27 -8.37 21.76
CA SER A 285 12.96 -7.90 22.22
C SER A 285 12.53 -6.65 21.49
N ILE A 286 11.37 -6.70 20.82
CA ILE A 286 10.77 -5.56 20.11
C ILE A 286 10.51 -4.41 21.10
N SER A 287 9.97 -4.71 22.29
CA SER A 287 9.68 -3.67 23.30
C SER A 287 10.95 -2.94 23.76
N ARG A 288 12.08 -3.66 23.88
CA ARG A 288 13.37 -3.04 24.23
C ARG A 288 13.89 -2.17 23.10
N ALA A 289 13.82 -2.66 21.86
CA ALA A 289 14.21 -1.90 20.68
C ALA A 289 13.35 -0.63 20.54
N ARG A 290 12.02 -0.76 20.68
CA ARG A 290 11.06 0.35 20.65
C ARG A 290 11.40 1.43 21.68
N LYS A 291 11.67 1.04 22.95
CA LYS A 291 12.04 1.98 24.00
C LYS A 291 13.33 2.72 23.65
N HIS A 292 14.34 2.02 23.13
CA HIS A 292 15.62 2.61 22.74
C HIS A 292 15.45 3.59 21.57
N ILE A 293 14.70 3.21 20.55
CA ILE A 293 14.37 4.06 19.40
C ILE A 293 13.62 5.32 19.87
N ASN A 294 12.59 5.16 20.70
CA ASN A 294 11.83 6.31 21.22
C ASN A 294 12.71 7.29 22.00
N THR A 295 13.60 6.79 22.85
CA THR A 295 14.55 7.64 23.59
C THR A 295 15.52 8.34 22.63
N HIS A 296 16.01 7.64 21.59
CA HIS A 296 16.95 8.22 20.64
C HIS A 296 16.31 9.37 19.83
N ILE A 297 15.11 9.16 19.27
CA ILE A 297 14.42 10.19 18.49
C ILE A 297 14.08 11.41 19.37
N ALA A 298 13.65 11.19 20.62
CA ALA A 298 13.36 12.27 21.58
C ALA A 298 14.63 13.08 21.93
N ASN A 299 15.76 12.41 22.16
CA ASN A 299 17.04 13.08 22.43
C ASN A 299 17.54 13.92 21.24
N LYS A 300 17.11 13.60 20.02
CA LYS A 300 17.41 14.36 18.80
C LYS A 300 16.36 15.45 18.51
N GLY A 301 15.38 15.63 19.39
CA GLY A 301 14.31 16.64 19.23
C GLY A 301 13.21 16.26 18.25
N PHE A 302 13.08 14.97 17.89
CA PHE A 302 12.02 14.50 17.03
C PHE A 302 10.87 13.86 17.82
N THR A 303 9.69 13.85 17.20
CA THR A 303 8.51 13.10 17.65
C THR A 303 8.02 12.20 16.53
N ALA A 304 7.64 10.97 16.88
CA ALA A 304 7.03 10.06 15.94
C ALA A 304 6.19 9.01 16.69
N GLU A 305 5.06 8.61 16.13
CA GLU A 305 4.36 7.42 16.56
C GLU A 305 5.18 6.19 16.15
N LEU A 306 5.40 5.25 17.08
CA LEU A 306 6.05 3.97 16.79
C LEU A 306 5.00 2.86 16.70
N LEU A 307 4.68 2.41 15.50
CA LEU A 307 3.72 1.35 15.23
C LEU A 307 4.45 0.03 14.99
N GLU A 308 4.17 -0.98 15.83
CA GLU A 308 4.66 -2.34 15.61
C GLU A 308 3.85 -2.99 14.49
N THR A 309 4.53 -3.65 13.56
CA THR A 309 3.90 -4.36 12.45
C THR A 309 4.74 -5.56 12.00
N SER A 310 4.22 -6.30 11.06
CA SER A 310 4.88 -7.45 10.44
C SER A 310 4.54 -7.51 8.95
N ILE A 311 5.27 -8.32 8.20
CA ILE A 311 4.93 -8.58 6.80
C ILE A 311 3.72 -9.51 6.76
N THR A 312 2.61 -9.06 6.15
CA THR A 312 1.42 -9.88 5.96
C THR A 312 1.41 -10.54 4.59
N SER A 313 1.04 -11.81 4.53
CA SER A 313 0.79 -12.51 3.27
C SER A 313 -0.59 -12.21 2.67
N ARG A 314 -1.45 -11.51 3.41
CA ARG A 314 -2.81 -11.15 2.98
C ARG A 314 -2.75 -9.90 2.13
N GLY A 315 -3.19 -10.02 0.88
CA GLY A 315 -3.43 -8.89 -0.02
C GLY A 315 -4.91 -8.58 -0.14
N GLY A 316 -5.23 -7.62 -1.02
CA GLY A 316 -6.62 -7.24 -1.32
C GLY A 316 -7.35 -8.21 -2.25
N ARG A 317 -6.63 -9.12 -2.91
CA ARG A 317 -7.28 -10.12 -3.78
C ARG A 317 -8.17 -11.06 -2.97
N PRO A 318 -9.38 -11.36 -3.46
CA PRO A 318 -10.32 -12.27 -2.78
C PRO A 318 -9.77 -13.68 -2.60
#